data_c750f9deb2063db1c0ab9c582f967548
#
_entry.id   c750f9deb2063db1c0ab9c582f967548
#
_cell.length_a   1.000
_cell.length_b   1.000
_cell.length_c   1.000
_cell.angle_alpha   90.00
_cell.angle_beta   90.00
_cell.angle_gamma   90.00
#
_symmetry.space_group_name_H-M   'P 1'
#
loop_
_entity.id
_entity.type
_entity.pdbx_description
1 polymer ?
#
loop_
_entity_poly.entity_id
_entity_poly.type
_entity_poly.pdbx_seq_one_letter_code
_entity_poly.pdbx_strand_id
1 'polypeptide(L)'
;MIVSIDVDAQKTFTPLCPKELPVTEGHLIADELNAQAALADLRVMTKDAHHAAAKWLVDNPVDMLKPTGLPDADLTWVSHAMVGTYGYELLDGLPSAKEYDYCVWKGVDPELHPYGACFHDIEEKLSTGLIEWLRCQNADMVIVGGLATDYCVKTTVLQLLKGGAWKVIVNQAACRGIAPETVESAWQEMHSAGAVILENTEEIKKYINILRYLSHNECIQHFITFF
;
A
#
# COMPACT_ATOMS: atom_id res chain seq x y z
N MET A 1 6.71 9.83 -14.77
CA MET A 1 7.15 8.47 -14.35
C MET A 1 6.03 7.80 -13.55
N ILE A 2 5.73 6.54 -13.82
CA ILE A 2 4.70 5.74 -13.12
C ILE A 2 5.41 4.81 -12.14
N VAL A 3 4.93 4.77 -10.90
CA VAL A 3 5.46 3.88 -9.85
C VAL A 3 4.36 2.94 -9.38
N SER A 4 4.62 1.62 -9.33
CA SER A 4 3.74 0.63 -8.72
C SER A 4 4.17 0.37 -7.27
N ILE A 5 3.22 0.31 -6.34
CA ILE A 5 3.48 0.01 -4.93
C ILE A 5 2.69 -1.24 -4.52
N ASP A 6 3.41 -2.26 -4.07
CA ASP A 6 2.86 -3.46 -3.46
C ASP A 6 2.86 -3.25 -1.94
N VAL A 7 1.69 -2.89 -1.38
CA VAL A 7 1.55 -2.62 0.05
C VAL A 7 1.40 -3.92 0.82
N ASP A 8 2.39 -4.22 1.66
CA ASP A 8 2.39 -5.32 2.64
C ASP A 8 1.86 -6.65 2.08
N ALA A 9 2.26 -6.97 0.84
CA ALA A 9 1.84 -8.20 0.16
C ALA A 9 2.61 -9.41 0.74
N GLN A 10 2.36 -9.70 2.03
CA GLN A 10 3.02 -10.70 2.84
C GLN A 10 2.09 -11.87 3.19
N LYS A 11 2.67 -13.03 3.46
CA LYS A 11 1.94 -14.26 3.82
C LYS A 11 1.15 -14.12 5.12
N THR A 12 1.62 -13.29 6.07
CA THR A 12 0.95 -13.00 7.34
C THR A 12 -0.50 -12.52 7.18
N PHE A 13 -0.76 -11.73 6.11
CA PHE A 13 -2.07 -11.19 5.79
C PHE A 13 -2.89 -12.10 4.86
N THR A 14 -2.72 -13.41 4.97
CA THR A 14 -3.40 -14.37 4.10
C THR A 14 -3.79 -15.64 4.85
N PRO A 15 -4.69 -16.46 4.30
CA PRO A 15 -5.03 -17.77 4.88
C PRO A 15 -3.84 -18.75 4.98
N LEU A 16 -2.68 -18.43 4.40
CA LEU A 16 -1.45 -19.22 4.57
C LEU A 16 -0.92 -19.15 6.01
N CYS A 17 -1.24 -18.07 6.75
CA CYS A 17 -0.90 -17.88 8.16
C CYS A 17 -2.17 -17.71 9.02
N PRO A 18 -2.97 -18.79 9.21
CA PRO A 18 -4.31 -18.68 9.81
C PRO A 18 -4.32 -18.27 11.29
N LYS A 19 -3.16 -18.24 11.95
CA LYS A 19 -3.00 -17.80 13.34
C LYS A 19 -2.52 -16.36 13.46
N GLU A 20 -2.20 -15.72 12.35
CA GLU A 20 -1.79 -14.32 12.29
C GLU A 20 -2.99 -13.44 11.93
N LEU A 21 -2.93 -12.66 10.86
CA LEU A 21 -4.03 -11.79 10.42
C LEU A 21 -4.56 -12.22 9.03
N PRO A 22 -5.23 -13.37 8.91
CA PRO A 22 -5.66 -13.91 7.63
C PRO A 22 -6.76 -13.05 6.98
N VAL A 23 -6.44 -12.43 5.87
CA VAL A 23 -7.38 -11.76 4.97
C VAL A 23 -7.86 -12.75 3.93
N THR A 24 -9.17 -12.88 3.78
CA THR A 24 -9.80 -13.79 2.80
C THR A 24 -9.26 -13.50 1.39
N GLU A 25 -8.83 -14.55 0.67
CA GLU A 25 -8.26 -14.45 -0.68
C GLU A 25 -7.00 -13.55 -0.81
N GLY A 26 -6.40 -13.09 0.28
CA GLY A 26 -5.22 -12.22 0.24
C GLY A 26 -4.04 -12.82 -0.54
N HIS A 27 -3.91 -14.14 -0.56
CA HIS A 27 -2.86 -14.84 -1.31
C HIS A 27 -3.07 -14.86 -2.84
N LEU A 28 -4.25 -14.45 -3.33
CA LEU A 28 -4.58 -14.49 -4.76
C LEU A 28 -4.24 -13.20 -5.51
N ILE A 29 -3.73 -12.17 -4.85
CA ILE A 29 -3.49 -10.85 -5.47
C ILE A 29 -2.16 -10.76 -6.21
N ALA A 30 -1.26 -11.74 -6.09
CA ALA A 30 0.10 -11.65 -6.63
C ALA A 30 0.13 -11.43 -8.15
N ASP A 31 -0.72 -12.13 -8.91
CA ASP A 31 -0.78 -11.99 -10.36
C ASP A 31 -1.24 -10.58 -10.77
N GLU A 32 -2.22 -10.02 -10.08
CA GLU A 32 -2.73 -8.67 -10.35
C GLU A 32 -1.72 -7.58 -9.94
N LEU A 33 -0.96 -7.77 -8.84
CA LEU A 33 0.17 -6.92 -8.47
C LEU A 33 1.28 -6.96 -9.53
N ASN A 34 1.58 -8.12 -10.10
CA ASN A 34 2.53 -8.24 -11.19
C ASN A 34 2.02 -7.56 -12.47
N ALA A 35 0.73 -7.72 -12.77
CA ALA A 35 0.12 -7.08 -13.93
C ALA A 35 0.14 -5.54 -13.82
N GLN A 36 -0.21 -4.97 -12.66
CA GLN A 36 -0.12 -3.52 -12.46
C GLN A 36 1.33 -3.01 -12.54
N ALA A 37 2.29 -3.75 -11.98
CA ALA A 37 3.70 -3.39 -12.04
C ALA A 37 4.24 -3.34 -13.48
N ALA A 38 3.70 -4.17 -14.39
CA ALA A 38 4.05 -4.13 -15.81
C ALA A 38 3.61 -2.83 -16.52
N LEU A 39 2.75 -2.01 -15.93
CA LEU A 39 2.37 -0.69 -16.42
C LEU A 39 3.27 0.44 -15.88
N ALA A 40 4.12 0.15 -14.92
CA ALA A 40 4.96 1.11 -14.22
C ALA A 40 6.40 1.11 -14.71
N ASP A 41 7.09 2.22 -14.48
CA ASP A 41 8.52 2.37 -14.76
C ASP A 41 9.38 1.83 -13.60
N LEU A 42 8.86 1.93 -12.36
CA LEU A 42 9.52 1.50 -11.12
C LEU A 42 8.51 0.76 -10.21
N ARG A 43 9.04 -0.15 -9.38
CA ARG A 43 8.24 -0.94 -8.45
C ARG A 43 8.76 -0.83 -7.02
N VAL A 44 7.87 -0.56 -6.09
CA VAL A 44 8.13 -0.46 -4.65
C VAL A 44 7.42 -1.58 -3.91
N MET A 45 8.06 -2.15 -2.91
CA MET A 45 7.37 -2.97 -1.91
C MET A 45 7.36 -2.29 -0.56
N THR A 46 6.32 -2.55 0.22
CA THR A 46 6.30 -2.28 1.65
C THR A 46 6.08 -3.56 2.43
N LYS A 47 6.58 -3.61 3.64
CA LYS A 47 6.40 -4.75 4.55
C LYS A 47 6.21 -4.27 5.98
N ASP A 48 5.28 -4.89 6.68
CA ASP A 48 5.36 -4.94 8.13
C ASP A 48 6.56 -5.78 8.56
N ALA A 49 7.30 -5.27 9.53
CA ALA A 49 8.53 -5.86 10.03
C ALA A 49 8.57 -5.76 11.56
N HIS A 50 7.71 -6.54 12.21
CA HIS A 50 7.49 -6.40 13.64
C HIS A 50 8.52 -7.16 14.48
N HIS A 51 8.74 -6.65 15.68
CA HIS A 51 9.64 -7.23 16.66
C HIS A 51 8.85 -8.04 17.70
N ALA A 52 9.40 -9.19 18.13
CA ALA A 52 8.75 -10.06 19.11
C ALA A 52 8.51 -9.42 20.49
N ALA A 53 9.17 -8.29 20.79
CA ALA A 53 8.98 -7.52 22.01
C ALA A 53 8.02 -6.33 21.83
N ALA A 54 7.23 -6.29 20.75
CA ALA A 54 6.28 -5.20 20.51
C ALA A 54 5.26 -5.09 21.65
N LYS A 55 5.02 -3.86 22.11
CA LYS A 55 4.21 -3.60 23.31
C LYS A 55 2.70 -3.70 23.09
N TRP A 56 2.26 -3.71 21.85
CA TRP A 56 0.88 -3.82 21.43
C TRP A 56 0.42 -5.27 21.21
N LEU A 57 1.32 -6.26 21.39
CA LEU A 57 1.02 -7.68 21.18
C LEU A 57 0.06 -8.23 22.23
N VAL A 58 -0.86 -9.08 21.77
CA VAL A 58 -1.71 -9.94 22.60
C VAL A 58 -1.67 -11.37 22.10
N ASP A 59 -1.82 -12.33 23.01
CA ASP A 59 -1.76 -13.75 22.68
C ASP A 59 -3.09 -14.28 22.14
N ASN A 60 -4.22 -13.67 22.55
CA ASN A 60 -5.55 -14.14 22.23
C ASN A 60 -6.22 -13.20 21.22
N PRO A 61 -6.73 -13.70 20.07
CA PRO A 61 -7.47 -12.90 19.09
C PRO A 61 -8.64 -12.10 19.64
N VAL A 62 -9.29 -12.55 20.72
CA VAL A 62 -10.39 -11.80 21.37
C VAL A 62 -9.94 -10.51 22.06
N ASP A 63 -8.64 -10.36 22.26
CA ASP A 63 -8.02 -9.18 22.85
C ASP A 63 -7.49 -8.18 21.81
N MET A 64 -7.62 -8.46 20.52
CA MET A 64 -7.31 -7.52 19.45
C MET A 64 -8.27 -6.33 19.42
N LEU A 65 -7.84 -5.27 18.75
CA LEU A 65 -8.59 -4.04 18.50
C LEU A 65 -9.01 -3.30 19.78
N LYS A 66 -8.31 -3.51 20.88
CA LYS A 66 -8.49 -2.75 22.11
C LYS A 66 -7.46 -1.62 22.17
N PRO A 67 -7.80 -0.43 22.70
CA PRO A 67 -6.84 0.65 22.87
C PRO A 67 -5.64 0.21 23.73
N THR A 68 -4.43 0.47 23.24
CA THR A 68 -3.19 0.18 23.99
C THR A 68 -2.87 1.25 25.02
N GLY A 69 -3.26 2.51 24.76
CA GLY A 69 -2.81 3.70 25.50
C GLY A 69 -1.42 4.21 25.10
N LEU A 70 -0.80 3.61 24.07
CA LEU A 70 0.46 4.07 23.49
C LEU A 70 0.19 5.14 22.42
N PRO A 71 1.05 6.16 22.27
CA PRO A 71 0.82 7.22 21.29
C PRO A 71 0.90 6.74 19.83
N ASP A 72 1.81 5.81 19.54
CA ASP A 72 2.10 5.36 18.17
C ASP A 72 1.80 3.88 17.92
N ALA A 73 0.95 3.29 18.78
CA ALA A 73 0.36 1.97 18.59
C ALA A 73 -1.03 1.98 19.24
N ASP A 74 -2.03 2.42 18.51
CA ASP A 74 -3.37 2.72 19.02
C ASP A 74 -4.15 1.48 19.47
N LEU A 75 -4.00 0.37 18.75
CA LEU A 75 -4.73 -0.88 18.96
C LEU A 75 -3.82 -2.07 19.24
N THR A 76 -4.36 -3.03 19.99
CA THR A 76 -3.70 -4.32 20.23
C THR A 76 -3.92 -5.26 19.05
N TRP A 77 -2.90 -6.08 18.75
CA TRP A 77 -2.92 -7.08 17.69
C TRP A 77 -2.24 -8.39 18.14
N VAL A 78 -2.63 -9.50 17.54
CA VAL A 78 -1.88 -10.76 17.66
C VAL A 78 -0.55 -10.66 16.93
N SER A 79 0.37 -11.58 17.23
CA SER A 79 1.65 -11.69 16.55
C SER A 79 1.43 -11.90 15.04
N HIS A 80 2.04 -11.03 14.25
CA HIS A 80 2.00 -11.07 12.78
C HIS A 80 3.24 -10.40 12.20
N ALA A 81 3.60 -10.72 10.98
CA ALA A 81 4.72 -10.13 10.23
C ALA A 81 6.04 -10.06 11.04
N MET A 82 6.28 -11.00 11.92
CA MET A 82 7.50 -11.05 12.73
C MET A 82 8.71 -11.33 11.84
N VAL A 83 9.74 -10.48 11.94
CA VAL A 83 10.95 -10.60 11.12
C VAL A 83 11.57 -11.99 11.22
N GLY A 84 11.84 -12.60 10.07
CA GLY A 84 12.45 -13.94 9.96
C GLY A 84 11.46 -15.09 10.03
N THR A 85 10.15 -14.85 10.15
CA THR A 85 9.12 -15.89 10.11
C THR A 85 8.58 -16.13 8.69
N TYR A 86 7.85 -17.22 8.48
CA TYR A 86 7.16 -17.50 7.24
C TYR A 86 6.11 -16.43 6.89
N GLY A 87 5.38 -15.93 7.88
CA GLY A 87 4.41 -14.85 7.70
C GLY A 87 5.05 -13.54 7.22
N TYR A 88 6.30 -13.28 7.60
CA TYR A 88 7.05 -12.11 7.16
C TYR A 88 7.41 -12.15 5.66
N GLU A 89 7.44 -13.30 5.01
CA GLU A 89 7.79 -13.41 3.60
C GLU A 89 6.75 -12.74 2.69
N LEU A 90 7.21 -12.29 1.51
CA LEU A 90 6.30 -11.86 0.44
C LEU A 90 5.47 -13.03 -0.07
N LEU A 91 4.34 -12.74 -0.69
CA LEU A 91 3.50 -13.73 -1.36
C LEU A 91 4.30 -14.46 -2.44
N ASP A 92 4.02 -15.75 -2.58
CA ASP A 92 4.56 -16.54 -3.67
C ASP A 92 4.10 -15.95 -5.02
N GLY A 93 4.98 -15.93 -6.01
CA GLY A 93 4.74 -15.32 -7.32
C GLY A 93 5.15 -13.86 -7.43
N LEU A 94 5.43 -13.16 -6.33
CA LEU A 94 6.04 -11.83 -6.36
C LEU A 94 7.57 -11.93 -6.55
N PRO A 95 8.21 -10.87 -7.09
CA PRO A 95 9.67 -10.78 -7.14
C PRO A 95 10.29 -10.87 -5.75
N SER A 96 11.56 -11.29 -5.67
CA SER A 96 12.31 -11.20 -4.43
C SER A 96 12.59 -9.74 -4.07
N ALA A 97 12.76 -9.42 -2.79
CA ALA A 97 12.95 -8.05 -2.30
C ALA A 97 14.06 -7.26 -3.02
N LYS A 98 15.12 -7.96 -3.49
CA LYS A 98 16.24 -7.33 -4.22
C LYS A 98 15.90 -6.88 -5.65
N GLU A 99 14.74 -7.27 -6.17
CA GLU A 99 14.28 -6.95 -7.52
C GLU A 99 13.30 -5.77 -7.54
N TYR A 100 12.99 -5.21 -6.36
CA TYR A 100 12.25 -3.96 -6.24
C TYR A 100 13.20 -2.77 -6.26
N ASP A 101 12.76 -1.65 -6.82
CA ASP A 101 13.55 -0.41 -6.91
C ASP A 101 13.65 0.31 -5.58
N TYR A 102 12.64 0.16 -4.71
CA TYR A 102 12.64 0.69 -3.36
C TYR A 102 11.88 -0.22 -2.40
N CYS A 103 12.36 -0.32 -1.15
CA CYS A 103 11.81 -1.19 -0.13
C CYS A 103 11.56 -0.40 1.15
N VAL A 104 10.35 -0.53 1.70
CA VAL A 104 9.98 0.05 2.99
C VAL A 104 9.74 -1.08 3.99
N TRP A 105 10.36 -0.99 5.15
CA TRP A 105 10.04 -1.79 6.33
C TRP A 105 9.46 -0.87 7.40
N LYS A 106 8.23 -1.12 7.82
CA LYS A 106 7.54 -0.35 8.85
C LYS A 106 7.25 -1.20 10.10
N GLY A 107 6.96 -0.55 11.24
CA GLY A 107 6.71 -1.26 12.49
C GLY A 107 7.94 -1.93 13.09
N VAL A 108 9.14 -1.45 12.75
CA VAL A 108 10.43 -2.03 13.21
C VAL A 108 10.73 -1.72 14.66
N ASP A 109 10.15 -0.66 15.23
CA ASP A 109 10.30 -0.30 16.64
C ASP A 109 9.19 -0.97 17.46
N PRO A 110 9.51 -1.59 18.62
CA PRO A 110 8.53 -2.27 19.48
C PRO A 110 7.42 -1.38 20.05
N GLU A 111 7.59 -0.07 20.05
CA GLU A 111 6.59 0.89 20.55
C GLU A 111 5.67 1.43 19.46
N LEU A 112 6.00 1.17 18.17
CA LEU A 112 5.28 1.71 17.02
C LEU A 112 4.44 0.63 16.33
N HIS A 113 3.28 1.02 15.83
CA HIS A 113 2.43 0.20 14.96
C HIS A 113 1.81 1.04 13.86
N PRO A 114 2.61 1.53 12.89
CA PRO A 114 2.09 2.33 11.78
C PRO A 114 1.29 1.45 10.81
N TYR A 115 0.20 2.00 10.26
CA TYR A 115 -0.53 1.34 9.18
C TYR A 115 0.00 1.74 7.82
N GLY A 116 0.21 3.03 7.59
CA GLY A 116 0.67 3.55 6.29
C GLY A 116 2.17 3.36 6.05
N ALA A 117 2.54 3.27 4.78
CA ALA A 117 3.92 3.02 4.37
C ALA A 117 4.81 4.27 4.31
N CYS A 118 4.25 5.47 4.43
CA CYS A 118 5.03 6.69 4.28
C CYS A 118 5.67 7.18 5.59
N PHE A 119 5.21 6.68 6.75
CA PHE A 119 5.71 7.07 8.05
C PHE A 119 5.87 5.87 8.99
N HIS A 120 6.81 5.97 9.94
CA HIS A 120 7.05 4.95 10.97
C HIS A 120 6.13 5.10 12.17
N ASP A 121 5.42 6.22 12.30
CA ASP A 121 4.54 6.58 13.42
C ASP A 121 3.14 6.99 12.92
N ILE A 122 2.15 6.92 13.82
CA ILE A 122 0.76 7.28 13.51
C ILE A 122 0.61 8.80 13.33
N GLU A 123 1.41 9.60 14.04
CA GLU A 123 1.37 11.06 13.95
C GLU A 123 2.01 11.63 12.68
N GLU A 124 2.53 10.79 11.78
CA GLU A 124 3.15 11.17 10.50
C GLU A 124 4.36 12.12 10.64
N LYS A 125 5.23 11.87 11.64
CA LYS A 125 6.43 12.67 11.93
C LYS A 125 7.74 12.02 11.46
N LEU A 126 7.82 10.69 11.51
CA LEU A 126 9.00 9.90 11.18
C LEU A 126 8.87 9.30 9.78
N SER A 127 9.38 9.99 8.75
CA SER A 127 9.32 9.53 7.36
C SER A 127 10.05 8.20 7.15
N THR A 128 9.47 7.31 6.34
CA THR A 128 10.15 6.11 5.82
C THR A 128 11.05 6.41 4.63
N GLY A 129 11.01 7.65 4.12
CA GLY A 129 11.71 8.06 2.91
C GLY A 129 10.93 7.80 1.61
N LEU A 130 9.77 7.14 1.66
CA LEU A 130 9.01 6.80 0.45
C LEU A 130 8.54 8.04 -0.33
N ILE A 131 7.98 9.03 0.35
CA ILE A 131 7.53 10.29 -0.27
C ILE A 131 8.71 11.04 -0.91
N GLU A 132 9.81 11.15 -0.19
CA GLU A 132 11.03 11.81 -0.65
C GLU A 132 11.62 11.08 -1.86
N TRP A 133 11.64 9.73 -1.81
CA TRP A 133 12.11 8.93 -2.93
C TRP A 133 11.23 9.11 -4.18
N LEU A 134 9.90 9.07 -4.05
CA LEU A 134 8.97 9.32 -5.15
C LEU A 134 9.17 10.70 -5.79
N ARG A 135 9.43 11.73 -4.97
CA ARG A 135 9.77 13.08 -5.46
C ARG A 135 11.09 13.09 -6.23
N CYS A 136 12.13 12.42 -5.71
CA CYS A 136 13.42 12.30 -6.38
C CYS A 136 13.32 11.56 -7.73
N GLN A 137 12.40 10.59 -7.85
CA GLN A 137 12.12 9.90 -9.10
C GLN A 137 11.23 10.71 -10.07
N ASN A 138 10.75 11.89 -9.68
CA ASN A 138 9.78 12.68 -10.45
C ASN A 138 8.52 11.84 -10.80
N ALA A 139 7.96 11.17 -9.82
CA ALA A 139 6.76 10.39 -10.00
C ALA A 139 5.56 11.30 -10.37
N ASP A 140 4.86 10.97 -11.44
CA ASP A 140 3.63 11.67 -11.89
C ASP A 140 2.39 10.87 -11.48
N MET A 141 2.55 9.57 -11.30
CA MET A 141 1.48 8.63 -11.00
C MET A 141 1.99 7.50 -10.13
N VAL A 142 1.16 7.11 -9.17
CA VAL A 142 1.42 5.98 -8.26
C VAL A 142 0.24 5.02 -8.35
N ILE A 143 0.51 3.74 -8.67
CA ILE A 143 -0.49 2.67 -8.70
C ILE A 143 -0.31 1.84 -7.43
N VAL A 144 -1.36 1.69 -6.65
CA VAL A 144 -1.32 1.02 -5.34
C VAL A 144 -2.20 -0.22 -5.34
N GLY A 145 -1.67 -1.32 -4.87
CA GLY A 145 -2.37 -2.54 -4.52
C GLY A 145 -1.76 -3.17 -3.27
N GLY A 146 -2.42 -4.12 -2.64
CA GLY A 146 -1.88 -4.83 -1.48
C GLY A 146 -2.89 -5.16 -0.38
N LEU A 147 -2.39 -5.34 0.83
CA LEU A 147 -3.09 -5.82 2.01
C LEU A 147 -2.87 -4.91 3.23
N ALA A 148 -3.85 -4.71 4.11
CA ALA A 148 -5.26 -4.90 3.85
C ALA A 148 -5.88 -3.59 3.38
N THR A 149 -6.91 -3.68 2.52
CA THR A 149 -7.61 -2.53 1.92
C THR A 149 -7.99 -1.47 2.95
N ASP A 150 -8.58 -1.90 4.06
CA ASP A 150 -9.18 -1.08 5.12
C ASP A 150 -8.18 -0.57 6.16
N TYR A 151 -6.91 -0.99 6.10
CA TYR A 151 -5.83 -0.57 6.99
C TYR A 151 -4.62 -0.01 6.21
N CYS A 152 -3.65 -0.86 5.89
CA CYS A 152 -2.37 -0.42 5.33
C CYS A 152 -2.52 0.22 3.96
N VAL A 153 -3.36 -0.33 3.06
CA VAL A 153 -3.61 0.25 1.74
C VAL A 153 -4.26 1.62 1.86
N LYS A 154 -5.38 1.72 2.59
CA LYS A 154 -6.08 2.99 2.79
C LYS A 154 -5.15 4.06 3.36
N THR A 155 -4.46 3.75 4.45
CA THR A 155 -3.58 4.74 5.11
C THR A 155 -2.44 5.16 4.20
N THR A 156 -1.81 4.22 3.48
CA THR A 156 -0.76 4.53 2.49
C THR A 156 -1.29 5.46 1.40
N VAL A 157 -2.46 5.17 0.84
CA VAL A 157 -3.10 6.01 -0.20
C VAL A 157 -3.35 7.43 0.30
N LEU A 158 -3.92 7.57 1.51
CA LEU A 158 -4.18 8.89 2.10
C LEU A 158 -2.89 9.68 2.36
N GLN A 159 -1.82 9.02 2.80
CA GLN A 159 -0.51 9.62 2.97
C GLN A 159 0.12 10.04 1.63
N LEU A 160 0.02 9.21 0.61
CA LEU A 160 0.52 9.53 -0.74
C LEU A 160 -0.20 10.75 -1.33
N LEU A 161 -1.52 10.86 -1.16
CA LEU A 161 -2.30 12.01 -1.64
C LEU A 161 -1.88 13.33 -0.99
N LYS A 162 -1.44 13.32 0.26
CA LYS A 162 -0.86 14.48 0.94
C LYS A 162 0.60 14.74 0.54
N GLY A 163 1.31 13.67 0.15
CA GLY A 163 2.76 13.66 -0.02
C GLY A 163 3.30 14.34 -1.27
N GLY A 164 2.51 14.49 -2.34
CA GLY A 164 3.01 15.04 -3.60
C GLY A 164 1.92 15.32 -4.63
N ALA A 165 2.34 15.85 -5.80
CA ALA A 165 1.44 16.24 -6.87
C ALA A 165 1.16 15.11 -7.90
N TRP A 166 1.50 13.87 -7.57
CA TRP A 166 1.21 12.70 -8.40
C TRP A 166 -0.26 12.28 -8.32
N LYS A 167 -0.73 11.60 -9.35
CA LYS A 167 -2.03 10.91 -9.31
C LYS A 167 -1.87 9.59 -8.55
N VAL A 168 -2.76 9.32 -7.60
CA VAL A 168 -2.83 8.03 -6.90
C VAL A 168 -3.97 7.22 -7.49
N ILE A 169 -3.64 6.06 -8.05
CA ILE A 169 -4.59 5.07 -8.58
C ILE A 169 -4.56 3.86 -7.65
N VAL A 170 -5.73 3.36 -7.28
CA VAL A 170 -5.85 2.12 -6.51
C VAL A 170 -6.42 1.02 -7.40
N ASN A 171 -5.71 -0.10 -7.47
CA ASN A 171 -6.12 -1.29 -8.19
C ASN A 171 -6.99 -2.17 -7.28
N GLN A 172 -8.31 -2.12 -7.47
CA GLN A 172 -9.25 -2.83 -6.62
C GLN A 172 -9.04 -4.35 -6.66
N ALA A 173 -8.76 -4.92 -7.84
CA ALA A 173 -8.50 -6.37 -7.99
C ALA A 173 -7.23 -6.83 -7.28
N ALA A 174 -6.25 -5.93 -7.08
CA ALA A 174 -5.01 -6.21 -6.34
C ALA A 174 -5.13 -5.96 -4.83
N CYS A 175 -6.33 -5.75 -4.30
CA CYS A 175 -6.55 -5.48 -2.88
C CYS A 175 -7.53 -6.49 -2.26
N ARG A 176 -7.31 -6.82 -0.99
CA ARG A 176 -8.27 -7.55 -0.14
C ARG A 176 -8.28 -6.91 1.25
N GLY A 177 -9.44 -6.90 1.89
CA GLY A 177 -9.59 -6.30 3.23
C GLY A 177 -10.16 -7.26 4.25
N ILE A 178 -10.19 -6.81 5.49
CA ILE A 178 -10.54 -7.65 6.65
C ILE A 178 -12.05 -7.82 6.78
N ALA A 179 -12.82 -6.73 6.73
CA ALA A 179 -14.25 -6.77 6.91
C ALA A 179 -15.00 -5.97 5.83
N PRO A 180 -16.14 -6.46 5.30
CA PRO A 180 -16.84 -5.79 4.21
C PRO A 180 -17.18 -4.33 4.49
N GLU A 181 -17.63 -4.03 5.72
CA GLU A 181 -18.08 -2.69 6.12
C GLU A 181 -16.89 -1.71 6.19
N THR A 182 -15.74 -2.13 6.72
CA THR A 182 -14.55 -1.30 6.80
C THR A 182 -13.88 -1.12 5.44
N VAL A 183 -13.96 -2.14 4.57
CA VAL A 183 -13.50 -2.09 3.18
C VAL A 183 -14.32 -1.07 2.38
N GLU A 184 -15.65 -1.09 2.49
CA GLU A 184 -16.52 -0.12 1.80
C GLU A 184 -16.23 1.31 2.27
N SER A 185 -16.09 1.52 3.59
CA SER A 185 -15.69 2.81 4.14
C SER A 185 -14.32 3.27 3.60
N ALA A 186 -13.35 2.35 3.52
CA ALA A 186 -12.02 2.65 3.01
C ALA A 186 -12.05 3.10 1.55
N TRP A 187 -12.85 2.46 0.68
CA TRP A 187 -13.03 2.89 -0.71
C TRP A 187 -13.60 4.30 -0.80
N GLN A 188 -14.62 4.61 0.01
CA GLN A 188 -15.24 5.93 0.05
C GLN A 188 -14.27 7.01 0.56
N GLU A 189 -13.50 6.72 1.61
CA GLU A 189 -12.49 7.62 2.15
C GLU A 189 -11.38 7.94 1.13
N MET A 190 -10.80 6.92 0.50
CA MET A 190 -9.76 7.08 -0.51
C MET A 190 -10.27 7.88 -1.72
N HIS A 191 -11.45 7.55 -2.22
CA HIS A 191 -12.08 8.27 -3.34
C HIS A 191 -12.36 9.73 -2.99
N SER A 192 -12.92 9.99 -1.81
CA SER A 192 -13.23 11.37 -1.34
C SER A 192 -11.98 12.20 -1.13
N ALA A 193 -10.84 11.57 -0.79
CA ALA A 193 -9.55 12.22 -0.68
C ALA A 193 -8.87 12.50 -2.04
N GLY A 194 -9.39 11.98 -3.14
CA GLY A 194 -8.91 12.23 -4.50
C GLY A 194 -8.19 11.06 -5.17
N ALA A 195 -8.20 9.86 -4.59
CA ALA A 195 -7.71 8.67 -5.26
C ALA A 195 -8.63 8.25 -6.42
N VAL A 196 -8.04 7.77 -7.50
CA VAL A 196 -8.76 7.15 -8.61
C VAL A 196 -8.81 5.64 -8.34
N ILE A 197 -10.01 5.12 -8.08
CA ILE A 197 -10.20 3.69 -7.82
C ILE A 197 -10.65 3.04 -9.13
N LEU A 198 -9.86 2.06 -9.62
CA LEU A 198 -10.15 1.32 -10.84
C LEU A 198 -10.25 -0.17 -10.53
N GLU A 199 -11.11 -0.84 -11.27
CA GLU A 199 -11.51 -2.22 -10.97
C GLU A 199 -10.34 -3.21 -11.08
N ASN A 200 -9.48 -3.04 -12.11
CA ASN A 200 -8.37 -3.95 -12.40
C ASN A 200 -7.30 -3.28 -13.29
N THR A 201 -6.22 -4.00 -13.56
CA THR A 201 -5.11 -3.53 -14.39
C THR A 201 -5.52 -3.12 -15.81
N GLU A 202 -6.50 -3.77 -16.43
CA GLU A 202 -6.97 -3.40 -17.76
C GLU A 202 -7.66 -2.02 -17.77
N GLU A 203 -8.43 -1.71 -16.73
CA GLU A 203 -9.02 -0.38 -16.54
C GLU A 203 -7.94 0.69 -16.29
N ILE A 204 -6.93 0.36 -15.49
CA ILE A 204 -5.77 1.25 -15.25
C ILE A 204 -5.04 1.54 -16.57
N LYS A 205 -4.79 0.54 -17.39
CA LYS A 205 -4.15 0.68 -18.71
C LYS A 205 -4.94 1.60 -19.63
N LYS A 206 -6.26 1.43 -19.69
CA LYS A 206 -7.16 2.31 -20.46
C LYS A 206 -7.07 3.75 -19.94
N TYR A 207 -7.13 3.94 -18.63
CA TYR A 207 -7.05 5.26 -18.00
C TYR A 207 -5.72 5.97 -18.32
N ILE A 208 -4.59 5.29 -18.21
CA ILE A 208 -3.26 5.82 -18.55
C ILE A 208 -3.21 6.23 -20.02
N ASN A 209 -3.74 5.42 -20.93
CA ASN A 209 -3.76 5.73 -22.36
C ASN A 209 -4.60 6.97 -22.68
N ILE A 210 -5.75 7.15 -22.02
CA ILE A 210 -6.58 8.35 -22.16
C ILE A 210 -5.80 9.59 -21.68
N LEU A 211 -5.15 9.54 -20.54
CA LEU A 211 -4.36 10.67 -20.04
C LEU A 211 -3.22 11.05 -20.98
N ARG A 212 -2.50 10.06 -21.54
CA ARG A 212 -1.45 10.30 -22.54
C ARG A 212 -1.98 10.93 -23.80
N TYR A 213 -3.14 10.50 -24.27
CA TYR A 213 -3.79 11.08 -25.45
C TYR A 213 -4.20 12.55 -25.23
N LEU A 214 -4.79 12.86 -24.05
CA LEU A 214 -5.21 14.21 -23.70
C LEU A 214 -4.01 15.16 -23.59
N SER A 215 -2.94 14.76 -22.89
CA SER A 215 -1.72 15.56 -22.73
C SER A 215 -1.04 15.84 -24.08
N HIS A 216 -1.07 14.88 -25.01
CA HIS A 216 -0.52 15.07 -26.35
C HIS A 216 -1.32 16.10 -27.16
N ASN A 217 -2.65 16.07 -27.06
CA ASN A 217 -3.50 17.01 -27.78
C ASN A 217 -3.47 18.43 -27.21
N GLU A 218 -3.34 18.59 -25.90
CA GLU A 218 -3.14 19.90 -25.27
C GLU A 218 -1.82 20.55 -25.72
N CYS A 219 -0.74 19.76 -25.82
CA CYS A 219 0.52 20.24 -26.39
C CYS A 219 0.35 20.71 -27.85
N ILE A 220 -0.39 19.99 -28.67
CA ILE A 220 -0.64 20.37 -30.08
C ILE A 220 -1.46 21.67 -30.17
N GLN A 221 -2.50 21.84 -29.35
CA GLN A 221 -3.31 23.07 -29.33
C GLN A 221 -2.48 24.28 -28.88
N HIS A 222 -1.58 24.13 -27.91
CA HIS A 222 -0.67 25.22 -27.51
C HIS A 222 0.30 25.62 -28.64
N PHE A 223 0.79 24.65 -29.41
CA PHE A 223 1.67 24.94 -30.56
C PHE A 223 0.94 25.68 -31.70
N ILE A 224 -0.33 25.37 -31.95
CA ILE A 224 -1.14 25.99 -33.00
C ILE A 224 -1.55 27.45 -32.64
N THR A 225 -1.57 27.79 -31.35
CA THR A 225 -1.93 29.14 -30.88
C THR A 225 -0.75 30.13 -30.90
N PHE A 226 0.46 29.65 -31.18
CA PHE A 226 1.69 30.47 -31.26
C PHE A 226 2.18 30.73 -32.71
N PHE A 227 1.44 30.30 -33.72
CA PHE A 227 1.63 30.62 -35.14
C PHE A 227 0.34 31.31 -35.69
#